data_aa5330dcb830b36a20500a007e690bad
#
_entry.id   aa5330dcb830b36a20500a007e690bad
#
_cell.length_a   1.000
_cell.length_b   1.000
_cell.length_c   1.000
_cell.angle_alpha   90.00
_cell.angle_beta   90.00
_cell.angle_gamma   90.00
#
_symmetry.space_group_name_H-M   'P 1'
#
loop_
_entity.id
_entity.type
_entity.pdbx_description
1 polymer ?
#
loop_
_entity_poly.entity_id
_entity_poly.type
_entity_poly.pdbx_seq_one_letter_code
_entity_poly.pdbx_strand_id
1 'polypeptide(L)'
;MSYMFSDCSSLKELDLLNFNTKNVTNMQNMFSGCKSLKELDLSNFNTKNLINMQKIFNGCESLILLNISNFKTKKVENMSSMFNKCSSLEILNLSNFNTCKVKEMDNMFNECKLLKKLNISSFDTQNVQNMSFMFSKCLLLKELNLSNFTTNNVKDMKYMFFICSSLKELDLSTFNTINVTDMSYMFSNCRSLIKINLSHFNTKNVIDMSYIFNECSSLKEISINSFNTKSLIKKDGIFNNCLSLKNRNELNKKFEDLCIFF
;
A
#
# COMPACT_ATOMS: atom_id res chain seq x y z
N MET A 1 20.99 14.25 4.91
CA MET A 1 20.27 15.09 3.91
C MET A 1 18.75 15.08 4.12
N SER A 2 18.28 14.74 5.34
CA SER A 2 16.85 14.83 5.66
C SER A 2 16.33 16.27 5.52
N TYR A 3 15.10 16.42 5.02
CA TYR A 3 14.37 17.69 4.87
C TYR A 3 15.00 18.75 3.97
N MET A 4 16.03 18.43 3.16
CA MET A 4 16.84 19.44 2.45
C MET A 4 16.02 20.32 1.50
N PHE A 5 15.04 19.77 0.80
CA PHE A 5 14.12 20.48 -0.10
C PHE A 5 12.66 20.31 0.35
N SER A 6 12.43 19.98 1.64
CA SER A 6 11.06 19.77 2.13
C SER A 6 10.23 21.05 1.95
N ASP A 7 8.99 20.85 1.46
CA ASP A 7 7.99 21.89 1.25
C ASP A 7 8.40 23.02 0.28
N CYS A 8 9.41 22.77 -0.58
CA CYS A 8 9.73 23.64 -1.71
C CYS A 8 8.64 23.53 -2.79
N SER A 9 7.41 23.95 -2.46
CA SER A 9 6.21 23.69 -3.26
C SER A 9 6.23 24.33 -4.66
N SER A 10 6.95 25.43 -4.85
CA SER A 10 7.08 26.13 -6.13
C SER A 10 8.28 25.68 -6.97
N LEU A 11 9.10 24.76 -6.45
CA LEU A 11 10.29 24.24 -7.13
C LEU A 11 9.86 23.45 -8.37
N LYS A 12 10.31 23.88 -9.56
CA LYS A 12 9.98 23.24 -10.85
C LYS A 12 11.10 22.36 -11.38
N GLU A 13 12.33 22.79 -11.19
CA GLU A 13 13.54 22.15 -11.70
C GLU A 13 14.61 22.14 -10.60
N LEU A 14 15.44 21.11 -10.59
CA LEU A 14 16.49 20.96 -9.59
C LEU A 14 17.68 20.21 -10.19
N ASP A 15 18.83 20.89 -10.29
CA ASP A 15 20.09 20.27 -10.68
C ASP A 15 20.81 19.69 -9.44
N LEU A 16 21.05 18.38 -9.47
CA LEU A 16 21.69 17.64 -8.38
C LEU A 16 23.00 16.94 -8.82
N LEU A 17 23.52 17.23 -10.02
CA LEU A 17 24.67 16.53 -10.59
C LEU A 17 25.91 16.57 -9.70
N ASN A 18 26.10 17.65 -8.94
CA ASN A 18 27.26 17.84 -8.07
C ASN A 18 27.07 17.35 -6.62
N PHE A 19 25.93 16.67 -6.33
CA PHE A 19 25.64 16.21 -4.98
C PHE A 19 26.44 14.93 -4.65
N ASN A 20 27.27 14.99 -3.60
CA ASN A 20 27.96 13.84 -3.08
C ASN A 20 27.14 13.18 -1.95
N THR A 21 26.54 12.02 -2.25
CA THR A 21 25.67 11.30 -1.31
C THR A 21 26.32 10.03 -0.72
N LYS A 22 27.64 9.81 -0.96
CA LYS A 22 28.36 8.57 -0.58
C LYS A 22 28.22 8.19 0.90
N ASN A 23 28.15 9.18 1.80
CA ASN A 23 28.08 8.96 3.24
C ASN A 23 26.67 9.23 3.82
N VAL A 24 25.66 9.44 2.97
CA VAL A 24 24.31 9.74 3.44
C VAL A 24 23.63 8.45 3.91
N THR A 25 23.13 8.50 5.14
CA THR A 25 22.37 7.39 5.76
C THR A 25 20.88 7.71 5.91
N ASN A 26 20.50 9.00 5.83
CA ASN A 26 19.12 9.44 6.01
C ASN A 26 18.74 10.51 4.96
N MET A 27 17.70 10.18 4.15
CA MET A 27 17.08 11.09 3.17
C MET A 27 15.59 11.32 3.48
N GLN A 28 15.18 11.12 4.74
CA GLN A 28 13.81 11.34 5.18
C GLN A 28 13.31 12.73 4.76
N ASN A 29 12.11 12.79 4.15
CA ASN A 29 11.45 14.01 3.67
C ASN A 29 12.29 14.88 2.70
N MET A 30 13.34 14.36 2.06
CA MET A 30 14.27 15.19 1.30
C MET A 30 13.57 16.05 0.24
N PHE A 31 12.58 15.52 -0.47
CA PHE A 31 11.79 16.21 -1.48
C PHE A 31 10.29 16.28 -1.12
N SER A 32 9.96 16.00 0.14
CA SER A 32 8.56 16.02 0.58
C SER A 32 7.93 17.39 0.33
N GLY A 33 6.72 17.43 -0.26
CA GLY A 33 6.01 18.67 -0.54
C GLY A 33 6.54 19.51 -1.73
N CYS A 34 7.45 18.96 -2.56
CA CYS A 34 7.86 19.60 -3.82
C CYS A 34 6.75 19.44 -4.87
N LYS A 35 5.63 20.14 -4.68
CA LYS A 35 4.37 19.92 -5.44
C LYS A 35 4.48 20.23 -6.93
N SER A 36 5.33 21.19 -7.32
CA SER A 36 5.46 21.64 -8.71
C SER A 36 6.57 20.93 -9.50
N LEU A 37 7.35 20.06 -8.85
CA LEU A 37 8.45 19.33 -9.45
C LEU A 37 7.91 18.24 -10.38
N LYS A 38 8.22 18.33 -11.69
CA LYS A 38 7.72 17.39 -12.70
C LYS A 38 8.70 16.27 -12.99
N GLU A 39 9.98 16.56 -12.94
CA GLU A 39 11.06 15.65 -13.29
C GLU A 39 12.13 15.67 -12.22
N LEU A 40 12.67 14.50 -11.87
CA LEU A 40 13.75 14.39 -10.90
C LEU A 40 14.69 13.25 -11.29
N ASP A 41 15.92 13.59 -11.60
CA ASP A 41 16.99 12.61 -11.86
C ASP A 41 17.92 12.49 -10.65
N LEU A 42 17.94 11.30 -10.06
CA LEU A 42 18.79 10.92 -8.93
C LEU A 42 19.75 9.80 -9.30
N SER A 43 20.03 9.60 -10.60
CA SER A 43 20.91 8.52 -11.09
C SER A 43 22.34 8.62 -10.57
N ASN A 44 22.80 9.83 -10.19
CA ASN A 44 24.11 10.05 -9.60
C ASN A 44 24.16 9.79 -8.08
N PHE A 45 23.00 9.56 -7.42
CA PHE A 45 22.97 9.37 -5.98
C PHE A 45 23.53 7.99 -5.58
N ASN A 46 24.51 7.99 -4.68
CA ASN A 46 25.04 6.79 -4.06
C ASN A 46 24.26 6.49 -2.77
N THR A 47 23.33 5.54 -2.84
CA THR A 47 22.41 5.21 -1.73
C THR A 47 22.81 3.95 -0.96
N LYS A 48 24.02 3.38 -1.19
CA LYS A 48 24.46 2.11 -0.55
C LYS A 48 24.46 2.10 0.97
N ASN A 49 24.56 3.28 1.60
CA ASN A 49 24.57 3.43 3.05
C ASN A 49 23.24 3.94 3.61
N LEU A 50 22.22 4.12 2.77
CA LEU A 50 20.94 4.67 3.15
C LEU A 50 20.15 3.68 4.03
N ILE A 51 19.63 4.18 5.16
CA ILE A 51 18.85 3.41 6.14
C ILE A 51 17.39 3.89 6.16
N ASN A 52 17.18 5.19 5.97
CA ASN A 52 15.85 5.81 6.05
C ASN A 52 15.51 6.58 4.78
N MET A 53 14.41 6.17 4.10
CA MET A 53 13.84 6.80 2.91
C MET A 53 12.39 7.25 3.17
N GLN A 54 11.96 7.33 4.44
CA GLN A 54 10.61 7.73 4.80
C GLN A 54 10.24 9.07 4.16
N LYS A 55 9.09 9.11 3.47
CA LYS A 55 8.52 10.32 2.87
C LYS A 55 9.42 11.06 1.87
N ILE A 56 10.43 10.40 1.29
CA ILE A 56 11.42 11.09 0.43
C ILE A 56 10.76 11.86 -0.72
N PHE A 57 9.69 11.34 -1.35
CA PHE A 57 8.93 11.98 -2.43
C PHE A 57 7.48 12.28 -2.03
N ASN A 58 7.16 12.24 -0.74
CA ASN A 58 5.79 12.47 -0.27
C ASN A 58 5.26 13.82 -0.73
N GLY A 59 4.08 13.84 -1.36
CA GLY A 59 3.48 15.10 -1.83
C GLY A 59 4.15 15.75 -3.05
N CYS A 60 4.97 14.99 -3.81
CA CYS A 60 5.44 15.43 -5.12
C CYS A 60 4.30 15.24 -6.14
N GLU A 61 3.26 16.07 -6.01
CA GLU A 61 1.97 15.90 -6.70
C GLU A 61 2.08 15.94 -8.23
N SER A 62 3.00 16.76 -8.77
CA SER A 62 3.20 16.93 -10.22
C SER A 62 4.29 16.03 -10.81
N LEU A 63 4.93 15.16 -10.00
CA LEU A 63 6.05 14.34 -10.46
C LEU A 63 5.59 13.31 -11.49
N ILE A 64 6.18 13.39 -12.70
CA ILE A 64 5.88 12.53 -13.86
C ILE A 64 7.05 11.61 -14.16
N LEU A 65 8.28 12.16 -14.15
CA LEU A 65 9.50 11.44 -14.45
C LEU A 65 10.42 11.38 -13.23
N LEU A 66 10.72 10.18 -12.78
CA LEU A 66 11.62 9.92 -11.65
C LEU A 66 12.66 8.88 -12.02
N ASN A 67 13.93 9.25 -12.02
CA ASN A 67 15.04 8.31 -12.25
C ASN A 67 15.74 7.97 -10.93
N ILE A 68 15.46 6.77 -10.43
CA ILE A 68 16.06 6.14 -9.25
C ILE A 68 16.64 4.77 -9.58
N SER A 69 17.04 4.56 -10.83
CA SER A 69 17.52 3.28 -11.36
C SER A 69 18.76 2.76 -10.64
N ASN A 70 19.60 3.66 -10.10
CA ASN A 70 20.83 3.31 -9.40
C ASN A 70 20.66 3.12 -7.88
N PHE A 71 19.46 3.29 -7.34
CA PHE A 71 19.25 3.18 -5.90
C PHE A 71 19.59 1.77 -5.37
N LYS A 72 20.40 1.74 -4.31
CA LYS A 72 20.76 0.54 -3.54
C LYS A 72 20.08 0.62 -2.19
N THR A 73 19.09 -0.24 -1.95
CA THR A 73 18.19 -0.12 -0.79
C THR A 73 18.37 -1.24 0.25
N LYS A 74 19.38 -2.11 0.10
CA LYS A 74 19.63 -3.28 0.99
C LYS A 74 19.70 -2.97 2.48
N LYS A 75 20.05 -1.73 2.86
CA LYS A 75 20.14 -1.31 4.27
C LYS A 75 18.92 -0.54 4.76
N VAL A 76 17.98 -0.24 3.87
CA VAL A 76 16.80 0.58 4.21
C VAL A 76 15.86 -0.21 5.11
N GLU A 77 15.45 0.41 6.22
CA GLU A 77 14.53 -0.16 7.20
C GLU A 77 13.14 0.52 7.18
N ASN A 78 13.05 1.74 6.66
CA ASN A 78 11.80 2.49 6.60
C ASN A 78 11.58 3.10 5.22
N MET A 79 10.46 2.71 4.58
CA MET A 79 9.96 3.22 3.30
C MET A 79 8.54 3.81 3.42
N SER A 80 8.07 4.10 4.66
CA SER A 80 6.73 4.67 4.89
C SER A 80 6.52 5.92 4.06
N SER A 81 5.37 6.01 3.40
CA SER A 81 4.92 7.17 2.63
C SER A 81 5.90 7.64 1.54
N MET A 82 6.78 6.74 1.04
CA MET A 82 7.86 7.11 0.12
C MET A 82 7.33 7.85 -1.12
N PHE A 83 6.23 7.39 -1.71
CA PHE A 83 5.57 7.98 -2.88
C PHE A 83 4.15 8.47 -2.56
N ASN A 84 3.82 8.63 -1.27
CA ASN A 84 2.49 9.11 -0.90
C ASN A 84 2.16 10.43 -1.60
N LYS A 85 0.98 10.51 -2.22
CA LYS A 85 0.52 11.69 -3.00
C LYS A 85 1.39 12.06 -4.21
N CYS A 86 2.17 11.11 -4.78
CA CYS A 86 2.76 11.30 -6.10
C CYS A 86 1.66 11.08 -7.16
N SER A 87 0.70 12.01 -7.21
CA SER A 87 -0.57 11.81 -7.92
C SER A 87 -0.45 11.77 -9.43
N SER A 88 0.64 12.31 -10.00
CA SER A 88 0.88 12.37 -11.45
C SER A 88 1.77 11.23 -11.97
N LEU A 89 2.35 10.40 -11.10
CA LEU A 89 3.15 9.25 -11.55
C LEU A 89 2.25 8.21 -12.21
N GLU A 90 2.53 7.87 -13.49
CA GLU A 90 1.79 6.86 -14.24
C GLU A 90 2.47 5.49 -14.24
N ILE A 91 3.80 5.47 -14.25
CA ILE A 91 4.62 4.26 -14.30
C ILE A 91 5.72 4.37 -13.25
N LEU A 92 5.88 3.32 -12.45
CA LEU A 92 6.93 3.25 -11.45
C LEU A 92 7.58 1.86 -11.47
N ASN A 93 8.89 1.82 -11.73
CA ASN A 93 9.67 0.59 -11.72
C ASN A 93 10.64 0.59 -10.54
N LEU A 94 10.43 -0.33 -9.60
CA LEU A 94 11.24 -0.53 -8.39
C LEU A 94 11.89 -1.92 -8.37
N SER A 95 12.06 -2.57 -9.52
CA SER A 95 12.66 -3.92 -9.63
C SER A 95 14.13 -3.98 -9.18
N ASN A 96 14.78 -2.84 -9.01
CA ASN A 96 16.13 -2.73 -8.45
C ASN A 96 16.17 -2.59 -6.92
N PHE A 97 15.00 -2.46 -6.25
CA PHE A 97 14.92 -2.30 -4.80
C PHE A 97 15.09 -3.64 -4.08
N ASN A 98 15.95 -3.65 -3.09
CA ASN A 98 16.05 -4.75 -2.11
C ASN A 98 15.41 -4.30 -0.81
N THR A 99 14.31 -4.95 -0.41
CA THR A 99 13.52 -4.55 0.76
C THR A 99 13.64 -5.51 1.94
N CYS A 100 14.62 -6.42 1.92
CA CYS A 100 14.76 -7.48 2.93
C CYS A 100 14.91 -7.01 4.39
N LYS A 101 15.23 -5.73 4.63
CA LYS A 101 15.32 -5.14 5.98
C LYS A 101 14.17 -4.20 6.32
N VAL A 102 13.28 -3.93 5.37
CA VAL A 102 12.20 -2.96 5.56
C VAL A 102 11.15 -3.50 6.54
N LYS A 103 10.81 -2.68 7.52
CA LYS A 103 9.79 -2.97 8.55
C LYS A 103 8.51 -2.18 8.33
N GLU A 104 8.61 -0.99 7.72
CA GLU A 104 7.51 -0.05 7.54
C GLU A 104 7.32 0.27 6.06
N MET A 105 6.13 -0.04 5.52
CA MET A 105 5.69 0.26 4.15
C MET A 105 4.32 0.95 4.10
N ASP A 106 3.85 1.43 5.26
CA ASP A 106 2.57 2.12 5.32
C ASP A 106 2.54 3.33 4.40
N ASN A 107 1.40 3.57 3.76
CA ASN A 107 1.17 4.67 2.84
C ASN A 107 2.15 4.76 1.65
N MET A 108 2.94 3.72 1.34
CA MET A 108 4.04 3.83 0.38
C MET A 108 3.61 4.37 -0.98
N PHE A 109 2.46 3.96 -1.49
CA PHE A 109 1.87 4.41 -2.76
C PHE A 109 0.48 5.07 -2.58
N ASN A 110 0.13 5.45 -1.33
CA ASN A 110 -1.17 6.07 -1.08
C ASN A 110 -1.36 7.33 -1.92
N GLU A 111 -2.53 7.47 -2.54
CA GLU A 111 -2.88 8.59 -3.43
C GLU A 111 -1.99 8.75 -4.68
N CYS A 112 -1.33 7.68 -5.15
CA CYS A 112 -0.76 7.62 -6.49
C CYS A 112 -1.90 7.43 -7.51
N LYS A 113 -2.72 8.48 -7.70
CA LYS A 113 -4.02 8.41 -8.39
C LYS A 113 -3.92 8.00 -9.85
N LEU A 114 -2.88 8.43 -10.56
CA LEU A 114 -2.68 8.14 -11.99
C LEU A 114 -1.79 6.91 -12.23
N LEU A 115 -1.33 6.21 -11.19
CA LEU A 115 -0.46 5.05 -11.32
C LEU A 115 -1.18 3.90 -12.06
N LYS A 116 -0.66 3.55 -13.25
CA LYS A 116 -1.20 2.50 -14.14
C LYS A 116 -0.34 1.24 -14.11
N LYS A 117 0.99 1.40 -13.96
CA LYS A 117 1.95 0.30 -13.96
C LYS A 117 2.92 0.42 -12.79
N LEU A 118 2.98 -0.60 -11.94
CA LEU A 118 3.86 -0.69 -10.80
C LEU A 118 4.64 -1.99 -10.83
N ASN A 119 5.98 -1.91 -10.92
CA ASN A 119 6.85 -3.09 -10.83
C ASN A 119 7.54 -3.14 -9.47
N ILE A 120 7.10 -4.06 -8.63
CA ILE A 120 7.63 -4.36 -7.29
C ILE A 120 8.05 -5.84 -7.19
N SER A 121 8.45 -6.45 -8.29
CA SER A 121 8.78 -7.87 -8.38
C SER A 121 9.98 -8.31 -7.52
N SER A 122 10.81 -7.35 -7.09
CA SER A 122 11.96 -7.60 -6.22
C SER A 122 11.68 -7.43 -4.72
N PHE A 123 10.45 -7.02 -4.35
CA PHE A 123 10.13 -6.76 -2.95
C PHE A 123 10.14 -8.04 -2.13
N ASP A 124 10.91 -8.04 -1.05
CA ASP A 124 10.88 -9.01 0.03
C ASP A 124 10.21 -8.35 1.24
N THR A 125 9.06 -8.87 1.62
CA THR A 125 8.23 -8.28 2.68
C THR A 125 8.24 -9.08 3.98
N GLN A 126 9.13 -10.08 4.12
CA GLN A 126 9.16 -10.98 5.28
C GLN A 126 9.31 -10.25 6.62
N ASN A 127 9.95 -9.07 6.65
CA ASN A 127 10.17 -8.30 7.87
C ASN A 127 9.18 -7.14 8.07
N VAL A 128 8.26 -6.93 7.12
CA VAL A 128 7.31 -5.82 7.17
C VAL A 128 6.25 -6.07 8.25
N GLN A 129 6.02 -5.06 9.09
CA GLN A 129 5.06 -5.09 10.20
C GLN A 129 3.81 -4.26 9.93
N ASN A 130 3.91 -3.25 9.07
CA ASN A 130 2.82 -2.34 8.76
C ASN A 130 2.70 -2.13 7.25
N MET A 131 1.54 -2.48 6.69
CA MET A 131 1.16 -2.28 5.29
C MET A 131 -0.11 -1.41 5.15
N SER A 132 -0.51 -0.71 6.23
CA SER A 132 -1.72 0.12 6.20
C SER A 132 -1.63 1.17 5.09
N PHE A 133 -2.72 1.38 4.36
CA PHE A 133 -2.83 2.34 3.25
C PHE A 133 -1.84 2.15 2.09
N MET A 134 -1.10 1.03 2.01
CA MET A 134 0.04 0.90 1.08
C MET A 134 -0.33 1.23 -0.38
N PHE A 135 -1.47 0.81 -0.87
CA PHE A 135 -1.98 1.07 -2.23
C PHE A 135 -3.27 1.89 -2.24
N SER A 136 -3.63 2.50 -1.11
CA SER A 136 -4.87 3.26 -0.97
C SER A 136 -4.96 4.34 -2.04
N LYS A 137 -6.14 4.47 -2.67
CA LYS A 137 -6.44 5.46 -3.72
C LYS A 137 -5.53 5.39 -4.97
N CYS A 138 -5.00 4.21 -5.30
CA CYS A 138 -4.40 3.95 -6.61
C CYS A 138 -5.53 3.72 -7.63
N LEU A 139 -6.16 4.80 -8.10
CA LEU A 139 -7.44 4.77 -8.83
C LEU A 139 -7.35 4.04 -10.17
N LEU A 140 -6.22 4.17 -10.89
CA LEU A 140 -6.04 3.65 -12.25
C LEU A 140 -5.25 2.34 -12.31
N LEU A 141 -4.84 1.80 -11.16
CA LEU A 141 -4.11 0.53 -11.09
C LEU A 141 -5.07 -0.63 -11.39
N LYS A 142 -4.87 -1.28 -12.55
CA LYS A 142 -5.75 -2.37 -13.03
C LYS A 142 -5.26 -3.74 -12.61
N GLU A 143 -3.95 -3.91 -12.49
CA GLU A 143 -3.26 -5.14 -12.18
C GLU A 143 -2.20 -4.86 -11.13
N LEU A 144 -2.04 -5.77 -10.17
CA LEU A 144 -1.03 -5.68 -9.13
C LEU A 144 -0.52 -7.09 -8.80
N ASN A 145 0.74 -7.35 -9.11
CA ASN A 145 1.38 -8.62 -8.79
C ASN A 145 1.99 -8.56 -7.38
N LEU A 146 1.46 -9.38 -6.47
CA LEU A 146 1.90 -9.54 -5.08
C LEU A 146 2.42 -10.94 -4.77
N SER A 147 2.74 -11.75 -5.79
CA SER A 147 3.15 -13.15 -5.62
C SER A 147 4.42 -13.36 -4.79
N ASN A 148 5.23 -12.31 -4.66
CA ASN A 148 6.45 -12.30 -3.83
C ASN A 148 6.23 -11.75 -2.41
N PHE A 149 4.99 -11.31 -2.08
CA PHE A 149 4.69 -10.78 -0.75
C PHE A 149 4.47 -11.90 0.26
N THR A 150 5.14 -11.82 1.39
CA THR A 150 4.89 -12.61 2.59
C THR A 150 4.48 -11.70 3.72
N THR A 151 3.41 -12.03 4.45
CA THR A 151 2.83 -11.12 5.44
C THR A 151 2.84 -11.67 6.87
N ASN A 152 3.74 -12.63 7.14
CA ASN A 152 3.81 -13.33 8.42
C ASN A 152 3.97 -12.39 9.63
N ASN A 153 4.63 -11.25 9.46
CA ASN A 153 4.90 -10.29 10.53
C ASN A 153 3.99 -9.06 10.51
N VAL A 154 3.07 -8.97 9.53
CA VAL A 154 2.19 -7.81 9.37
C VAL A 154 1.10 -7.83 10.44
N LYS A 155 0.91 -6.69 11.11
CA LYS A 155 -0.08 -6.47 12.16
C LYS A 155 -1.24 -5.58 11.70
N ASP A 156 -0.99 -4.68 10.76
CA ASP A 156 -1.96 -3.67 10.29
C ASP A 156 -2.04 -3.70 8.75
N MET A 157 -3.24 -3.99 8.24
CA MET A 157 -3.59 -4.00 6.82
C MET A 157 -4.76 -3.06 6.51
N LYS A 158 -5.16 -2.20 7.47
CA LYS A 158 -6.29 -1.29 7.26
C LYS A 158 -6.08 -0.43 6.03
N TYR A 159 -7.15 -0.20 5.27
CA TYR A 159 -7.13 0.64 4.07
C TYR A 159 -6.14 0.24 2.97
N MET A 160 -5.52 -0.96 3.02
CA MET A 160 -4.41 -1.32 2.12
C MET A 160 -4.75 -1.14 0.64
N PHE A 161 -5.96 -1.45 0.21
CA PHE A 161 -6.45 -1.30 -1.17
C PHE A 161 -7.66 -0.36 -1.26
N PHE A 162 -7.86 0.50 -0.26
CA PHE A 162 -9.00 1.44 -0.21
C PHE A 162 -9.08 2.30 -1.45
N ILE A 163 -10.25 2.32 -2.12
CA ILE A 163 -10.50 3.07 -3.37
C ILE A 163 -9.53 2.66 -4.51
N CYS A 164 -9.09 1.42 -4.59
CA CYS A 164 -8.45 0.87 -5.79
C CYS A 164 -9.54 0.54 -6.82
N SER A 165 -10.19 1.58 -7.36
CA SER A 165 -11.44 1.46 -8.10
C SER A 165 -11.32 0.76 -9.46
N SER A 166 -10.12 0.61 -10.02
CA SER A 166 -9.88 -0.08 -11.30
C SER A 166 -9.41 -1.53 -11.18
N LEU A 167 -9.05 -2.01 -9.96
CA LEU A 167 -8.64 -3.40 -9.75
C LEU A 167 -9.81 -4.34 -9.97
N LYS A 168 -9.68 -5.28 -10.93
CA LYS A 168 -10.71 -6.28 -11.24
C LYS A 168 -10.52 -7.59 -10.49
N GLU A 169 -9.27 -7.99 -10.33
CA GLU A 169 -8.85 -9.21 -9.64
C GLU A 169 -7.62 -8.91 -8.78
N LEU A 170 -7.46 -9.65 -7.71
CA LEU A 170 -6.32 -9.54 -6.82
C LEU A 170 -6.00 -10.92 -6.24
N ASP A 171 -4.79 -11.40 -6.52
CA ASP A 171 -4.28 -12.64 -5.93
C ASP A 171 -3.52 -12.32 -4.63
N LEU A 172 -4.06 -12.83 -3.52
CA LEU A 172 -3.50 -12.71 -2.18
C LEU A 172 -3.11 -14.07 -1.59
N SER A 173 -2.97 -15.10 -2.42
CA SER A 173 -2.73 -16.49 -2.00
C SER A 173 -1.47 -16.68 -1.14
N THR A 174 -0.52 -15.76 -1.25
CA THR A 174 0.72 -15.76 -0.44
C THR A 174 0.58 -15.07 0.92
N PHE A 175 -0.57 -14.38 1.17
CA PHE A 175 -0.76 -13.62 2.40
C PHE A 175 -1.04 -14.54 3.60
N ASN A 176 -0.26 -14.40 4.64
CA ASN A 176 -0.54 -14.99 5.95
C ASN A 176 -1.01 -13.91 6.91
N THR A 177 -2.23 -14.03 7.40
CA THR A 177 -2.88 -12.98 8.20
C THR A 177 -2.96 -13.32 9.70
N ILE A 178 -2.21 -14.34 10.15
CA ILE A 178 -2.27 -14.84 11.54
C ILE A 178 -1.99 -13.76 12.60
N ASN A 179 -1.16 -12.77 12.28
CA ASN A 179 -0.76 -11.70 13.20
C ASN A 179 -1.52 -10.38 12.96
N VAL A 180 -2.40 -10.34 11.96
CA VAL A 180 -3.15 -9.12 11.63
C VAL A 180 -4.25 -8.87 12.64
N THR A 181 -4.33 -7.64 13.14
CA THR A 181 -5.34 -7.19 14.11
C THR A 181 -6.35 -6.21 13.51
N ASP A 182 -5.98 -5.48 12.45
CA ASP A 182 -6.84 -4.49 11.80
C ASP A 182 -6.87 -4.71 10.28
N MET A 183 -8.06 -4.97 9.74
CA MET A 183 -8.37 -5.10 8.32
C MET A 183 -9.47 -4.11 7.88
N SER A 184 -9.74 -3.09 8.72
CA SER A 184 -10.81 -2.13 8.44
C SER A 184 -10.59 -1.43 7.09
N TYR A 185 -11.66 -1.29 6.32
CA TYR A 185 -11.66 -0.64 4.98
C TYR A 185 -10.70 -1.24 3.95
N MET A 186 -10.12 -2.44 4.17
CA MET A 186 -9.02 -2.97 3.36
C MET A 186 -9.34 -2.97 1.86
N PHE A 187 -10.56 -3.31 1.46
CA PHE A 187 -11.02 -3.33 0.06
C PHE A 187 -12.17 -2.36 -0.21
N SER A 188 -12.49 -1.47 0.75
CA SER A 188 -13.61 -0.56 0.59
C SER A 188 -13.44 0.30 -0.67
N ASN A 189 -14.53 0.46 -1.42
CA ASN A 189 -14.57 1.17 -2.70
C ASN A 189 -13.69 0.56 -3.82
N CYS A 190 -13.37 -0.73 -3.77
CA CYS A 190 -12.83 -1.47 -4.92
C CYS A 190 -13.96 -1.80 -5.91
N ARG A 191 -14.49 -0.76 -6.57
CA ARG A 191 -15.74 -0.83 -7.35
C ARG A 191 -15.68 -1.75 -8.55
N SER A 192 -14.51 -2.02 -9.12
CA SER A 192 -14.32 -2.95 -10.25
C SER A 192 -13.99 -4.37 -9.84
N LEU A 193 -13.77 -4.66 -8.54
CA LEU A 193 -13.40 -5.98 -8.06
C LEU A 193 -14.56 -6.95 -8.26
N ILE A 194 -14.34 -8.03 -9.04
CA ILE A 194 -15.37 -8.98 -9.45
C ILE A 194 -15.43 -10.17 -8.51
N LYS A 195 -14.26 -10.70 -8.15
CA LYS A 195 -14.13 -11.85 -7.25
C LYS A 195 -12.89 -11.70 -6.37
N ILE A 196 -12.93 -12.29 -5.18
CA ILE A 196 -11.78 -12.40 -4.30
C ILE A 196 -11.85 -13.69 -3.48
N ASN A 197 -10.72 -14.39 -3.39
CA ASN A 197 -10.57 -15.58 -2.58
C ASN A 197 -9.73 -15.28 -1.34
N LEU A 198 -10.36 -15.31 -0.17
CA LEU A 198 -9.72 -15.12 1.13
C LEU A 198 -9.92 -16.36 2.04
N SER A 199 -10.19 -17.53 1.43
CA SER A 199 -10.44 -18.78 2.19
C SER A 199 -9.25 -19.25 3.03
N HIS A 200 -8.06 -18.73 2.76
CA HIS A 200 -6.83 -19.01 3.51
C HIS A 200 -6.51 -17.96 4.59
N PHE A 201 -7.25 -16.84 4.64
CA PHE A 201 -7.03 -15.80 5.65
C PHE A 201 -7.35 -16.33 7.05
N ASN A 202 -6.42 -16.22 7.97
CA ASN A 202 -6.63 -16.48 9.38
C ASN A 202 -7.01 -15.19 10.10
N THR A 203 -8.28 -15.07 10.49
CA THR A 203 -8.80 -13.85 11.13
C THR A 203 -8.97 -13.99 12.64
N LYS A 204 -8.35 -14.99 13.25
CA LYS A 204 -8.46 -15.29 14.69
C LYS A 204 -8.12 -14.09 15.58
N ASN A 205 -7.15 -13.28 15.19
CA ASN A 205 -6.66 -12.16 15.97
C ASN A 205 -7.21 -10.80 15.48
N VAL A 206 -8.05 -10.79 14.44
CA VAL A 206 -8.59 -9.54 13.89
C VAL A 206 -9.66 -8.96 14.81
N ILE A 207 -9.48 -7.70 15.16
CA ILE A 207 -10.35 -6.95 16.08
C ILE A 207 -11.28 -6.03 15.29
N ASP A 208 -10.83 -5.49 14.15
CA ASP A 208 -11.59 -4.54 13.33
C ASP A 208 -11.62 -4.99 11.87
N MET A 209 -12.83 -5.23 11.34
CA MET A 209 -13.15 -5.49 9.94
C MET A 209 -14.19 -4.50 9.40
N SER A 210 -14.41 -3.38 10.10
CA SER A 210 -15.43 -2.41 9.69
C SER A 210 -15.20 -1.99 8.25
N TYR A 211 -16.28 -2.01 7.45
CA TYR A 211 -16.33 -1.54 6.08
C TYR A 211 -15.33 -2.23 5.12
N ILE A 212 -14.83 -3.43 5.45
CA ILE A 212 -13.77 -4.10 4.68
C ILE A 212 -14.10 -4.25 3.18
N PHE A 213 -15.36 -4.49 2.80
CA PHE A 213 -15.84 -4.57 1.41
C PHE A 213 -16.88 -3.51 1.05
N ASN A 214 -17.05 -2.47 1.88
CA ASN A 214 -18.02 -1.42 1.61
C ASN A 214 -17.83 -0.84 0.20
N GLU A 215 -18.93 -0.60 -0.56
CA GLU A 215 -18.90 -0.05 -1.91
C GLU A 215 -18.18 -0.93 -2.97
N CYS A 216 -17.97 -2.23 -2.71
CA CYS A 216 -17.49 -3.16 -3.73
C CYS A 216 -18.65 -3.55 -4.66
N SER A 217 -19.16 -2.59 -5.44
CA SER A 217 -20.42 -2.70 -6.19
C SER A 217 -20.42 -3.77 -7.27
N SER A 218 -19.26 -4.12 -7.85
CA SER A 218 -19.12 -5.19 -8.86
C SER A 218 -18.80 -6.57 -8.27
N LEU A 219 -18.60 -6.69 -6.95
CA LEU A 219 -18.21 -7.95 -6.32
C LEU A 219 -19.34 -8.98 -6.41
N LYS A 220 -19.09 -10.08 -7.14
CA LYS A 220 -20.04 -11.18 -7.37
C LYS A 220 -19.78 -12.40 -6.50
N GLU A 221 -18.48 -12.68 -6.27
CA GLU A 221 -18.03 -13.89 -5.59
C GLU A 221 -16.98 -13.55 -4.53
N ILE A 222 -17.14 -14.13 -3.34
CA ILE A 222 -16.20 -14.00 -2.24
C ILE A 222 -16.09 -15.33 -1.49
N SER A 223 -14.86 -15.75 -1.18
CA SER A 223 -14.58 -16.93 -0.37
C SER A 223 -13.97 -16.49 0.96
N ILE A 224 -14.74 -16.63 2.05
CA ILE A 224 -14.38 -16.27 3.43
C ILE A 224 -14.69 -17.39 4.43
N ASN A 225 -14.61 -18.65 3.98
CA ASN A 225 -15.02 -19.80 4.81
C ASN A 225 -14.19 -19.95 6.09
N SER A 226 -12.92 -19.55 6.05
CA SER A 226 -11.97 -19.60 7.18
C SER A 226 -12.12 -18.45 8.19
N PHE A 227 -12.96 -17.46 7.91
CA PHE A 227 -13.08 -16.30 8.78
C PHE A 227 -13.58 -16.71 10.17
N ASN A 228 -12.74 -16.44 11.16
CA ASN A 228 -13.07 -16.59 12.58
C ASN A 228 -13.39 -15.20 13.14
N THR A 229 -14.54 -15.04 13.72
CA THR A 229 -15.06 -13.75 14.19
C THR A 229 -15.06 -13.61 15.71
N LYS A 230 -14.47 -14.59 16.43
CA LYS A 230 -14.50 -14.61 17.92
C LYS A 230 -13.83 -13.41 18.57
N SER A 231 -12.77 -12.88 17.96
CA SER A 231 -12.05 -11.70 18.46
C SER A 231 -12.57 -10.39 17.88
N LEU A 232 -13.55 -10.46 16.97
CA LEU A 232 -14.02 -9.30 16.21
C LEU A 232 -14.89 -8.39 17.09
N ILE A 233 -14.45 -7.15 17.30
CA ILE A 233 -15.15 -6.13 18.09
C ILE A 233 -15.88 -5.17 17.15
N LYS A 234 -15.24 -4.74 16.05
CA LYS A 234 -15.80 -3.79 15.09
C LYS A 234 -16.04 -4.47 13.75
N LYS A 235 -17.29 -4.44 13.29
CA LYS A 235 -17.77 -5.15 12.10
C LYS A 235 -18.83 -4.39 11.30
N ASP A 236 -18.90 -3.07 11.47
CA ASP A 236 -19.91 -2.25 10.80
C ASP A 236 -19.72 -2.26 9.30
N GLY A 237 -20.82 -2.35 8.56
CA GLY A 237 -20.86 -2.11 7.13
C GLY A 237 -19.98 -3.00 6.26
N ILE A 238 -19.66 -4.25 6.69
CA ILE A 238 -18.74 -5.16 5.98
C ILE A 238 -19.08 -5.27 4.49
N PHE A 239 -20.36 -5.49 4.14
CA PHE A 239 -20.84 -5.64 2.76
C PHE A 239 -21.80 -4.51 2.34
N ASN A 240 -21.71 -3.32 2.92
CA ASN A 240 -22.54 -2.20 2.51
C ASN A 240 -22.32 -1.90 1.03
N ASN A 241 -23.42 -1.72 0.27
CA ASN A 241 -23.39 -1.39 -1.14
C ASN A 241 -22.63 -2.39 -2.05
N CYS A 242 -22.47 -3.65 -1.62
CA CYS A 242 -22.03 -4.77 -2.48
C CYS A 242 -23.22 -5.25 -3.34
N LEU A 243 -23.66 -4.43 -4.29
CA LEU A 243 -24.92 -4.62 -5.01
C LEU A 243 -24.96 -5.89 -5.88
N SER A 244 -23.80 -6.33 -6.40
CA SER A 244 -23.69 -7.53 -7.25
C SER A 244 -23.55 -8.84 -6.47
N LEU A 245 -23.35 -8.80 -5.14
CA LEU A 245 -23.13 -9.96 -4.29
C LEU A 245 -24.47 -10.63 -3.95
N LYS A 246 -24.77 -11.76 -4.61
CA LYS A 246 -26.06 -12.44 -4.50
C LYS A 246 -26.40 -12.93 -3.08
N ASN A 247 -25.40 -13.45 -2.35
CA ASN A 247 -25.56 -13.97 -1.01
C ASN A 247 -25.22 -12.96 0.11
N ARG A 248 -25.26 -11.67 -0.19
CA ARG A 248 -24.90 -10.58 0.75
C ARG A 248 -25.63 -10.67 2.08
N ASN A 249 -26.94 -10.96 2.06
CA ASN A 249 -27.74 -11.05 3.30
C ASN A 249 -27.32 -12.22 4.18
N GLU A 250 -27.01 -13.38 3.59
CA GLU A 250 -26.50 -14.54 4.32
C GLU A 250 -25.14 -14.27 4.95
N LEU A 251 -24.26 -13.57 4.19
CA LEU A 251 -22.96 -13.19 4.68
C LEU A 251 -23.04 -12.19 5.83
N ASN A 252 -23.89 -11.15 5.71
CA ASN A 252 -24.15 -10.21 6.80
C ASN A 252 -24.62 -10.92 8.06
N LYS A 253 -25.60 -11.83 7.92
CA LYS A 253 -26.11 -12.61 9.02
C LYS A 253 -25.02 -13.40 9.74
N LYS A 254 -24.08 -14.01 8.99
CA LYS A 254 -22.90 -14.70 9.57
C LYS A 254 -22.09 -13.81 10.50
N PHE A 255 -22.00 -12.52 10.22
CA PHE A 255 -21.30 -11.56 11.09
C PHE A 255 -22.18 -10.97 12.20
N GLU A 256 -23.51 -11.01 12.06
CA GLU A 256 -24.49 -10.53 13.05
C GLU A 256 -24.75 -11.57 14.14
N ASP A 257 -25.00 -12.83 13.78
CA ASP A 257 -25.41 -13.92 14.68
C ASP A 257 -24.37 -14.29 15.78
N LEU A 258 -23.14 -13.80 15.66
CA LEU A 258 -22.06 -14.06 16.63
C LEU A 258 -22.04 -13.10 17.84
N CYS A 259 -23.03 -12.20 17.93
CA CYS A 259 -23.20 -11.28 19.09
C CYS A 259 -24.12 -11.80 20.18
N ILE A 260 -24.64 -13.04 20.11
CA ILE A 260 -25.67 -13.54 21.05
C ILE A 260 -25.08 -14.30 22.25
N PHE A 261 -23.77 -14.31 22.42
CA PHE A 261 -23.14 -14.96 23.57
C PHE A 261 -22.25 -14.00 24.36
N PHE A 262 -22.88 -12.97 24.97
CA PHE A 262 -22.34 -12.32 26.16
C PHE A 262 -23.50 -11.91 27.08
#